data_b630caca3af60c9188d7e1ed0a8327f8
#
_entry.id   b630caca3af60c9188d7e1ed0a8327f8
#
_cell.length_a   1.000
_cell.length_b   1.000
_cell.length_c   1.000
_cell.angle_alpha   90.00
_cell.angle_beta   90.00
_cell.angle_gamma   90.00
#
_symmetry.space_group_name_H-M   'P 1'
#
loop_
_entity.id
_entity.type
_entity.pdbx_description
1 polymer ?
#
loop_
_entity_poly.entity_id
_entity_poly.type
_entity_poly.pdbx_seq_one_letter_code
_entity_poly.pdbx_strand_id
1 'polypeptide(L)'
;MNYKARKMSSINTKHIKKYLFTALLVMYATFTWGQKKHEMRMVWIATVSNIDWTPNREFDPTKQQKAMVAMLDTFNKLNINAIALQIRPTADAFYQSNIEPWSHFLTGEQGKAPSPYYDPLEFTINEAHRRNIDVHVWINPYRLLNSDNLDILHKNNIFFKKPEMFLKYGSQYFFNPSHPETLKHLQSVVADIVSRYDIDAVHIDDYFYPYPIKGREFPDEQDFRANPRGFHNKNDWRRDNVNQAIDMISSTIKRIKPYVEFGVSPFGVWRNKNRDPRGSDTKALSNYDDLYADILKWIDEGKIDYVIPQLYWEIGHRSAEYNTLAEWWNANSDKTNLYIGLFASNIGNKSASRVWQTSDELCRQIKLNYQYDNIKGVGLYSAVALMQNRMGIADSLRNNFFRHKALVPHSPKMSNKQPAEPKKLKMIFDYNRQKIYLQWEKSSEKDLKYYIIYRFGKNEPIDTDNPKNIFATTRNNYLDITKFILNNYSKKMIFAVSSVNRYNVESEKYITIEY
;
A
#
# COMPACT_ATOMS: atom_id res chain seq x y z
N MET A 1 63.33 -29.21 -54.76
CA MET A 1 62.56 -29.40 -53.53
C MET A 1 61.89 -28.09 -53.22
N ASN A 2 60.60 -27.95 -53.54
CA ASN A 2 59.86 -26.71 -53.39
C ASN A 2 58.93 -26.78 -52.12
N TYR A 3 59.18 -25.95 -51.13
CA TYR A 3 58.28 -25.73 -49.98
C TYR A 3 57.22 -24.67 -50.35
N LYS A 4 55.96 -25.07 -50.49
CA LYS A 4 54.82 -24.16 -50.58
C LYS A 4 54.39 -23.76 -49.18
N ALA A 5 54.67 -22.52 -48.77
CA ALA A 5 54.10 -21.93 -47.55
C ALA A 5 52.64 -21.58 -47.80
N ARG A 6 51.71 -22.14 -46.98
CA ARG A 6 50.30 -21.77 -46.93
C ARG A 6 50.14 -20.42 -46.18
N LYS A 7 49.64 -19.41 -46.91
CA LYS A 7 49.15 -18.17 -46.36
C LYS A 7 47.91 -18.45 -45.47
N MET A 8 48.03 -18.38 -44.16
CA MET A 8 46.89 -18.25 -43.27
C MET A 8 46.34 -16.83 -43.38
N SER A 9 45.06 -16.69 -43.79
CA SER A 9 44.36 -15.43 -43.86
C SER A 9 44.19 -14.85 -42.45
N SER A 10 44.72 -13.65 -42.20
CA SER A 10 44.52 -12.90 -40.99
C SER A 10 43.04 -12.50 -40.86
N ILE A 11 42.34 -13.17 -39.99
CA ILE A 11 40.98 -12.76 -39.61
C ILE A 11 41.08 -11.35 -39.01
N ASN A 12 40.34 -10.43 -39.58
CA ASN A 12 40.40 -9.00 -39.28
C ASN A 12 39.90 -8.74 -37.85
N THR A 13 40.80 -8.71 -36.88
CA THR A 13 40.54 -8.51 -35.43
C THR A 13 39.78 -7.21 -35.11
N LYS A 14 39.78 -6.23 -36.04
CA LYS A 14 38.98 -4.99 -35.90
C LYS A 14 37.46 -5.25 -36.01
N HIS A 15 37.05 -6.16 -36.88
CA HIS A 15 35.62 -6.50 -37.00
C HIS A 15 35.12 -7.32 -35.78
N ILE A 16 35.94 -8.25 -35.28
CA ILE A 16 35.59 -9.04 -34.11
C ILE A 16 35.46 -8.13 -32.85
N LYS A 17 36.36 -7.16 -32.66
CA LYS A 17 36.24 -6.17 -31.57
C LYS A 17 35.01 -5.28 -31.73
N LYS A 18 34.62 -4.89 -32.93
CA LYS A 18 33.44 -4.09 -33.20
C LYS A 18 32.15 -4.86 -32.88
N TYR A 19 32.06 -6.13 -33.26
CA TYR A 19 30.91 -6.99 -32.97
C TYR A 19 30.84 -7.37 -31.48
N LEU A 20 31.97 -7.60 -30.82
CA LEU A 20 32.01 -7.81 -29.35
C LEU A 20 31.60 -6.54 -28.58
N PHE A 21 32.01 -5.36 -29.02
CA PHE A 21 31.62 -4.09 -28.39
C PHE A 21 30.14 -3.77 -28.64
N THR A 22 29.61 -4.08 -29.84
CA THR A 22 28.17 -3.94 -30.13
C THR A 22 27.33 -4.96 -29.38
N ALA A 23 27.79 -6.21 -29.24
CA ALA A 23 27.13 -7.24 -28.44
C ALA A 23 27.14 -6.92 -26.92
N LEU A 24 28.24 -6.34 -26.42
CA LEU A 24 28.33 -5.84 -25.05
C LEU A 24 27.42 -4.62 -24.83
N LEU A 25 27.32 -3.69 -25.78
CA LEU A 25 26.38 -2.56 -25.72
C LEU A 25 24.92 -3.01 -25.80
N VAL A 26 24.59 -4.00 -26.60
CA VAL A 26 23.25 -4.60 -26.70
C VAL A 26 22.92 -5.38 -25.41
N MET A 27 23.89 -6.10 -24.81
CA MET A 27 23.69 -6.76 -23.51
C MET A 27 23.54 -5.75 -22.36
N TYR A 28 24.23 -4.60 -22.40
CA TYR A 28 24.03 -3.53 -21.41
C TYR A 28 22.70 -2.78 -21.60
N ALA A 29 22.15 -2.73 -22.80
CA ALA A 29 20.88 -2.07 -23.11
C ALA A 29 19.63 -2.87 -22.70
N THR A 30 19.77 -4.16 -22.35
CA THR A 30 18.63 -5.04 -22.05
C THR A 30 18.35 -5.25 -20.55
N PHE A 31 19.11 -4.63 -19.65
CA PHE A 31 18.85 -4.63 -18.22
C PHE A 31 18.50 -3.24 -17.66
N THR A 32 17.66 -2.51 -18.37
CA THR A 32 16.90 -1.45 -17.71
C THR A 32 15.78 -2.13 -16.93
N TRP A 33 15.93 -2.22 -15.63
CA TRP A 33 14.86 -2.57 -14.69
C TRP A 33 13.73 -1.57 -14.94
N GLY A 34 12.76 -1.95 -15.76
CA GLY A 34 11.70 -1.05 -16.20
C GLY A 34 10.76 -0.79 -15.05
N GLN A 35 10.73 0.45 -14.56
CA GLN A 35 9.63 0.90 -13.70
C GLN A 35 8.32 0.63 -14.43
N LYS A 36 7.37 0.00 -13.73
CA LYS A 36 6.04 -0.30 -14.30
C LYS A 36 5.19 0.98 -14.27
N LYS A 37 4.38 1.22 -15.31
CA LYS A 37 3.39 2.31 -15.33
C LYS A 37 2.40 2.17 -14.16
N HIS A 38 1.94 0.94 -13.92
CA HIS A 38 1.05 0.59 -12.83
C HIS A 38 1.85 -0.13 -11.74
N GLU A 39 2.10 0.56 -10.63
CA GLU A 39 2.88 0.05 -9.50
C GLU A 39 2.39 0.69 -8.20
N MET A 40 1.98 -0.13 -7.24
CA MET A 40 1.67 0.34 -5.89
C MET A 40 2.96 0.73 -5.17
N ARG A 41 2.99 1.94 -4.64
CA ARG A 41 4.06 2.47 -3.79
C ARG A 41 3.42 3.01 -2.52
N MET A 42 3.17 2.11 -1.59
CA MET A 42 2.45 2.41 -0.35
C MET A 42 3.42 2.62 0.81
N VAL A 43 3.02 3.47 1.75
CA VAL A 43 3.70 3.65 3.04
C VAL A 43 2.69 3.48 4.16
N TRP A 44 3.01 2.65 5.15
CA TRP A 44 2.21 2.58 6.39
C TRP A 44 2.56 3.74 7.30
N ILE A 45 1.51 4.36 7.86
CA ILE A 45 1.58 5.37 8.92
C ILE A 45 0.90 4.78 10.16
N ALA A 46 1.71 4.24 11.07
CA ALA A 46 1.23 3.62 12.30
C ALA A 46 0.99 4.69 13.37
N THR A 47 -0.21 4.68 13.96
CA THR A 47 -0.61 5.58 15.05
C THR A 47 -0.57 4.91 16.42
N VAL A 48 -0.65 3.59 16.46
CA VAL A 48 -0.49 2.82 17.70
C VAL A 48 0.85 3.16 18.35
N SER A 49 0.85 3.44 19.63
CA SER A 49 2.04 3.84 20.40
C SER A 49 2.78 5.04 19.78
N ASN A 50 2.13 5.82 18.91
CA ASN A 50 2.68 6.97 18.21
C ASN A 50 3.98 6.64 17.42
N ILE A 51 4.01 5.46 16.79
CA ILE A 51 5.19 4.98 16.04
C ILE A 51 5.59 5.96 14.94
N ASP A 52 4.66 6.35 14.07
CA ASP A 52 4.90 7.29 12.98
C ASP A 52 4.20 8.62 13.19
N TRP A 53 2.93 8.57 13.66
CA TRP A 53 2.08 9.74 13.85
C TRP A 53 1.16 9.51 15.08
N THR A 54 1.00 10.43 16.03
CA THR A 54 1.60 11.75 16.10
C THR A 54 3.04 11.66 16.63
N PRO A 55 4.03 12.25 15.95
CA PRO A 55 5.43 12.03 16.31
C PRO A 55 5.72 12.54 17.75
N ASN A 56 6.52 11.77 18.49
CA ASN A 56 6.91 12.10 19.86
C ASN A 56 5.74 12.34 20.83
N ARG A 57 4.57 11.75 20.57
CA ARG A 57 3.34 11.98 21.33
C ARG A 57 2.93 13.47 21.34
N GLU A 58 3.08 14.14 20.18
CA GLU A 58 2.66 15.52 20.04
C GLU A 58 1.13 15.63 19.95
N PHE A 59 0.53 16.30 20.90
CA PHE A 59 -0.93 16.41 21.04
C PHE A 59 -1.50 17.77 20.61
N ASP A 60 -0.65 18.71 20.17
CA ASP A 60 -1.09 19.98 19.57
C ASP A 60 -1.61 19.74 18.14
N PRO A 61 -2.90 20.05 17.85
CA PRO A 61 -3.48 19.81 16.54
C PRO A 61 -2.77 20.51 15.39
N THR A 62 -2.24 21.71 15.61
CA THR A 62 -1.52 22.48 14.58
C THR A 62 -0.22 21.79 14.20
N LYS A 63 0.50 21.25 15.19
CA LYS A 63 1.73 20.50 14.94
C LYS A 63 1.46 19.15 14.33
N GLN A 64 0.38 18.46 14.72
CA GLN A 64 -0.07 17.21 14.11
C GLN A 64 -0.35 17.38 12.62
N GLN A 65 -1.12 18.42 12.26
CA GLN A 65 -1.42 18.76 10.87
C GLN A 65 -0.14 19.09 10.07
N LYS A 66 0.75 19.92 10.63
CA LYS A 66 2.04 20.24 9.99
C LYS A 66 2.89 18.99 9.75
N ALA A 67 2.94 18.06 10.72
CA ALA A 67 3.67 16.81 10.58
C ALA A 67 3.10 15.94 9.46
N MET A 68 1.76 15.81 9.37
CA MET A 68 1.10 15.07 8.30
C MET A 68 1.38 15.69 6.92
N VAL A 69 1.27 17.02 6.79
CA VAL A 69 1.60 17.73 5.54
C VAL A 69 3.06 17.48 5.13
N ALA A 70 4.01 17.57 6.07
CA ALA A 70 5.43 17.30 5.80
C ALA A 70 5.69 15.86 5.34
N MET A 71 4.99 14.87 5.94
CA MET A 71 5.04 13.48 5.48
C MET A 71 4.54 13.33 4.03
N LEU A 72 3.35 13.86 3.75
CA LEU A 72 2.73 13.77 2.43
C LEU A 72 3.54 14.50 1.36
N ASP A 73 4.17 15.65 1.69
CA ASP A 73 5.10 16.35 0.80
C ASP A 73 6.34 15.51 0.48
N THR A 74 6.88 14.84 1.49
CA THR A 74 8.01 13.92 1.31
C THR A 74 7.62 12.75 0.43
N PHE A 75 6.47 12.13 0.68
CA PHE A 75 5.97 11.00 -0.09
C PHE A 75 5.69 11.38 -1.55
N ASN A 76 5.12 12.56 -1.79
CA ASN A 76 4.93 13.07 -3.15
C ASN A 76 6.27 13.28 -3.90
N LYS A 77 7.32 13.78 -3.22
CA LYS A 77 8.68 13.90 -3.79
C LYS A 77 9.32 12.55 -4.09
N LEU A 78 8.92 11.50 -3.39
CA LEU A 78 9.37 10.11 -3.59
C LEU A 78 8.51 9.35 -4.61
N ASN A 79 7.52 10.01 -5.24
CA ASN A 79 6.53 9.34 -6.12
C ASN A 79 5.79 8.17 -5.44
N ILE A 80 5.57 8.25 -4.14
CA ILE A 80 4.63 7.40 -3.40
C ILE A 80 3.22 7.75 -3.86
N ASN A 81 2.37 6.76 -4.08
CA ASN A 81 1.01 6.95 -4.60
C ASN A 81 -0.11 6.46 -3.67
N ALA A 82 0.24 5.85 -2.53
CA ALA A 82 -0.73 5.44 -1.52
C ALA A 82 -0.14 5.52 -0.10
N ILE A 83 -0.99 5.75 0.89
CA ILE A 83 -0.67 5.57 2.31
C ILE A 83 -1.68 4.61 2.95
N ALA A 84 -1.21 3.77 3.89
CA ALA A 84 -2.08 3.03 4.80
C ALA A 84 -2.03 3.72 6.17
N LEU A 85 -3.02 4.58 6.43
CA LEU A 85 -3.12 5.35 7.67
C LEU A 85 -3.89 4.57 8.72
N GLN A 86 -3.26 4.26 9.87
CA GLN A 86 -3.91 3.59 10.97
C GLN A 86 -4.86 4.55 11.70
N ILE A 87 -6.17 4.38 11.48
CA ILE A 87 -7.22 5.22 12.06
C ILE A 87 -7.95 4.57 13.23
N ARG A 88 -7.78 3.26 13.40
CA ARG A 88 -8.33 2.46 14.49
C ARG A 88 -7.27 1.50 15.02
N PRO A 89 -6.32 1.99 15.87
CA PRO A 89 -5.25 1.16 16.42
C PRO A 89 -5.73 0.17 17.48
N THR A 90 -6.77 0.58 18.22
CA THR A 90 -7.46 -0.19 19.26
C THR A 90 -8.98 0.04 19.11
N ALA A 91 -9.80 -0.22 20.13
CA ALA A 91 -11.23 0.12 20.09
C ALA A 91 -11.45 1.64 20.31
N ASP A 92 -10.82 2.45 19.51
CA ASP A 92 -10.86 3.92 19.52
C ASP A 92 -10.54 4.49 18.14
N ALA A 93 -10.77 5.78 17.92
CA ALA A 93 -10.76 6.38 16.59
C ALA A 93 -9.83 7.60 16.47
N PHE A 94 -9.15 7.71 15.32
CA PHE A 94 -8.45 8.91 14.84
C PHE A 94 -9.33 9.74 13.88
N TYR A 95 -10.64 9.66 14.05
CA TYR A 95 -11.63 10.41 13.28
C TYR A 95 -12.87 10.66 14.17
N GLN A 96 -13.69 11.60 13.78
CA GLN A 96 -14.93 11.85 14.51
C GLN A 96 -15.87 10.64 14.36
N SER A 97 -16.06 9.89 15.44
CA SER A 97 -16.91 8.71 15.48
C SER A 97 -18.00 8.84 16.54
N ASN A 98 -19.21 8.36 16.20
CA ASN A 98 -20.29 8.21 17.16
C ASN A 98 -20.34 6.79 17.77
N ILE A 99 -19.44 5.91 17.34
CA ILE A 99 -19.41 4.48 17.70
C ILE A 99 -18.32 4.22 18.73
N GLU A 100 -17.12 4.75 18.51
CA GLU A 100 -15.94 4.57 19.35
C GLU A 100 -15.38 5.92 19.82
N PRO A 101 -14.77 5.98 21.02
CA PRO A 101 -14.19 7.23 21.54
C PRO A 101 -12.95 7.65 20.75
N TRP A 102 -12.58 8.93 20.85
CA TRP A 102 -11.30 9.43 20.36
C TRP A 102 -10.14 8.64 20.95
N SER A 103 -9.12 8.35 20.15
CA SER A 103 -7.95 7.59 20.59
C SER A 103 -7.09 8.39 21.58
N HIS A 104 -6.61 7.71 22.63
CA HIS A 104 -5.63 8.29 23.54
C HIS A 104 -4.27 8.56 22.87
N PHE A 105 -3.94 7.87 21.78
CA PHE A 105 -2.73 8.14 21.01
C PHE A 105 -2.82 9.48 20.25
N LEU A 106 -4.03 10.00 20.05
CA LEU A 106 -4.24 11.29 19.37
C LEU A 106 -4.11 12.49 20.31
N THR A 107 -4.64 12.38 21.53
CA THR A 107 -4.78 13.54 22.45
C THR A 107 -4.19 13.30 23.84
N GLY A 108 -3.63 12.11 24.10
CA GLY A 108 -3.13 11.69 25.40
C GLY A 108 -4.19 11.10 26.32
N GLU A 109 -5.48 11.28 26.01
CA GLU A 109 -6.62 10.81 26.80
C GLU A 109 -7.70 10.25 25.87
N GLN A 110 -8.18 9.01 26.12
CA GLN A 110 -9.25 8.42 25.32
C GLN A 110 -10.56 9.19 25.53
N GLY A 111 -11.29 9.42 24.45
CA GLY A 111 -12.56 10.16 24.47
C GLY A 111 -12.44 11.68 24.37
N LYS A 112 -11.23 12.23 24.48
CA LYS A 112 -10.95 13.65 24.34
C LYS A 112 -10.73 14.02 22.87
N ALA A 113 -11.57 14.92 22.35
CA ALA A 113 -11.39 15.46 20.99
C ALA A 113 -10.15 16.36 20.88
N PRO A 114 -9.55 16.51 19.69
CA PRO A 114 -8.52 17.52 19.46
C PRO A 114 -9.01 18.94 19.78
N SER A 115 -8.15 19.78 20.37
CA SER A 115 -8.48 21.17 20.67
C SER A 115 -7.29 22.08 20.29
N PRO A 116 -7.44 23.00 19.31
CA PRO A 116 -8.63 23.28 18.50
C PRO A 116 -9.09 22.06 17.71
N TYR A 117 -10.41 21.98 17.49
CA TYR A 117 -11.03 20.83 16.81
C TYR A 117 -10.59 20.70 15.35
N TYR A 118 -10.29 19.47 14.93
CA TYR A 118 -10.21 19.04 13.53
C TYR A 118 -10.51 17.53 13.45
N ASP A 119 -10.90 17.06 12.28
CA ASP A 119 -11.00 15.61 12.01
C ASP A 119 -9.70 15.14 11.32
N PRO A 120 -8.88 14.32 12.01
CA PRO A 120 -7.60 13.86 11.46
C PRO A 120 -7.70 13.08 10.15
N LEU A 121 -8.74 12.26 10.00
CA LEU A 121 -8.96 11.47 8.80
C LEU A 121 -9.37 12.34 7.62
N GLU A 122 -10.37 13.21 7.81
CA GLU A 122 -10.82 14.14 6.77
C GLU A 122 -9.69 15.06 6.32
N PHE A 123 -8.93 15.61 7.27
CA PHE A 123 -7.76 16.43 6.99
C PHE A 123 -6.73 15.68 6.13
N THR A 124 -6.39 14.44 6.53
CA THR A 124 -5.39 13.64 5.81
C THR A 124 -5.86 13.27 4.41
N ILE A 125 -7.13 12.89 4.24
CA ILE A 125 -7.71 12.61 2.92
C ILE A 125 -7.58 13.84 2.01
N ASN A 126 -7.99 15.02 2.47
CA ASN A 126 -7.92 16.24 1.69
C ASN A 126 -6.47 16.57 1.27
N GLU A 127 -5.51 16.47 2.18
CA GLU A 127 -4.10 16.76 1.90
C GLU A 127 -3.43 15.69 1.01
N ALA A 128 -3.76 14.41 1.19
CA ALA A 128 -3.26 13.31 0.35
C ALA A 128 -3.82 13.43 -1.09
N HIS A 129 -5.12 13.65 -1.22
CA HIS A 129 -5.78 13.78 -2.52
C HIS A 129 -5.31 15.01 -3.32
N ARG A 130 -4.95 16.12 -2.66
CA ARG A 130 -4.30 17.27 -3.33
C ARG A 130 -2.96 16.90 -3.99
N ARG A 131 -2.28 15.86 -3.47
CA ARG A 131 -1.01 15.32 -3.97
C ARG A 131 -1.21 14.10 -4.87
N ASN A 132 -2.46 13.70 -5.08
CA ASN A 132 -2.85 12.49 -5.78
C ASN A 132 -2.25 11.22 -5.16
N ILE A 133 -2.29 11.16 -3.82
CA ILE A 133 -1.93 10.00 -3.00
C ILE A 133 -3.23 9.38 -2.48
N ASP A 134 -3.41 8.09 -2.69
CA ASP A 134 -4.56 7.33 -2.20
C ASP A 134 -4.48 7.10 -0.69
N VAL A 135 -5.64 7.11 -0.02
CA VAL A 135 -5.74 6.89 1.42
C VAL A 135 -6.45 5.56 1.69
N HIS A 136 -5.66 4.59 2.14
CA HIS A 136 -6.15 3.31 2.64
C HIS A 136 -6.28 3.42 4.16
N VAL A 137 -7.51 3.34 4.68
CA VAL A 137 -7.72 3.41 6.13
C VAL A 137 -7.40 2.08 6.77
N TRP A 138 -6.39 2.07 7.63
CA TRP A 138 -5.97 0.87 8.34
C TRP A 138 -6.70 0.79 9.67
N ILE A 139 -7.45 -0.30 9.86
CA ILE A 139 -8.16 -0.66 11.07
C ILE A 139 -7.61 -1.97 11.64
N ASN A 140 -7.35 -2.03 12.94
CA ASN A 140 -7.14 -3.29 13.63
C ASN A 140 -8.51 -3.83 14.09
N PRO A 141 -8.97 -5.01 13.63
CA PRO A 141 -10.34 -5.45 13.88
C PRO A 141 -10.63 -5.86 15.32
N TYR A 142 -9.62 -6.40 16.05
CA TYR A 142 -9.90 -7.10 17.30
C TYR A 142 -9.19 -6.56 18.54
N ARG A 143 -8.22 -5.67 18.42
CA ARG A 143 -7.49 -5.15 19.57
C ARG A 143 -8.33 -4.16 20.36
N LEU A 144 -8.52 -4.41 21.68
CA LEU A 144 -9.05 -3.42 22.59
C LEU A 144 -7.94 -2.57 23.19
N LEU A 145 -6.89 -3.22 23.72
CA LEU A 145 -5.76 -2.59 24.39
C LEU A 145 -4.46 -3.37 24.17
N ASN A 146 -3.34 -2.63 24.15
CA ASN A 146 -1.99 -3.19 24.15
C ASN A 146 -1.45 -3.50 25.57
N SER A 147 -2.24 -3.25 26.61
CA SER A 147 -1.88 -3.45 28.01
C SER A 147 -3.09 -4.02 28.76
N ASP A 148 -2.92 -4.35 30.03
CA ASP A 148 -4.01 -4.74 30.93
C ASP A 148 -4.54 -3.57 31.78
N ASN A 149 -4.05 -2.36 31.55
CA ASN A 149 -4.54 -1.17 32.24
C ASN A 149 -5.85 -0.66 31.62
N LEU A 150 -6.98 -1.05 32.22
CA LEU A 150 -8.32 -0.63 31.79
C LEU A 150 -8.64 0.83 32.16
N ASP A 151 -7.88 1.46 33.06
CA ASP A 151 -8.13 2.84 33.52
C ASP A 151 -7.93 3.88 32.40
N ILE A 152 -7.24 3.52 31.33
CA ILE A 152 -7.07 4.39 30.17
C ILE A 152 -8.32 4.45 29.28
N LEU A 153 -9.27 3.53 29.45
CA LEU A 153 -10.49 3.48 28.66
C LEU A 153 -11.48 4.57 29.12
N HIS A 154 -11.99 5.32 28.16
CA HIS A 154 -13.08 6.25 28.41
C HIS A 154 -14.39 5.51 28.79
N LYS A 155 -15.17 6.06 29.71
CA LYS A 155 -16.44 5.47 30.21
C LYS A 155 -17.44 5.07 29.10
N ASN A 156 -17.36 5.70 27.92
CA ASN A 156 -18.20 5.39 26.75
C ASN A 156 -17.62 4.28 25.88
N ASN A 157 -16.44 3.74 26.20
CA ASN A 157 -15.89 2.61 25.45
C ASN A 157 -16.85 1.43 25.52
N ILE A 158 -16.99 0.71 24.41
CA ILE A 158 -17.89 -0.44 24.29
C ILE A 158 -17.58 -1.53 25.33
N PHE A 159 -16.35 -1.61 25.83
CA PHE A 159 -15.94 -2.53 26.88
C PHE A 159 -16.83 -2.44 28.14
N PHE A 160 -17.17 -1.22 28.59
CA PHE A 160 -18.01 -1.05 29.78
C PHE A 160 -19.50 -1.33 29.55
N LYS A 161 -19.92 -1.32 28.27
CA LYS A 161 -21.33 -1.59 27.90
C LYS A 161 -21.59 -3.07 27.61
N LYS A 162 -20.58 -3.76 27.07
CA LYS A 162 -20.66 -5.17 26.63
C LYS A 162 -19.36 -5.90 26.92
N PRO A 163 -18.96 -6.08 28.19
CA PRO A 163 -17.71 -6.71 28.58
C PRO A 163 -17.58 -8.16 28.09
N GLU A 164 -18.69 -8.84 27.87
CA GLU A 164 -18.76 -10.21 27.33
C GLU A 164 -18.20 -10.35 25.90
N MET A 165 -18.07 -9.23 25.18
CA MET A 165 -17.44 -9.23 23.85
C MET A 165 -15.91 -9.35 23.90
N PHE A 166 -15.29 -9.35 25.08
CA PHE A 166 -13.85 -9.23 25.21
C PHE A 166 -13.23 -10.37 26.00
N LEU A 167 -12.04 -10.76 25.54
CA LEU A 167 -11.23 -11.80 26.19
C LEU A 167 -9.85 -11.24 26.52
N LYS A 168 -9.36 -11.56 27.74
CA LYS A 168 -7.98 -11.24 28.15
C LYS A 168 -7.05 -12.37 27.70
N TYR A 169 -5.99 -12.02 26.97
CA TYR A 169 -4.97 -12.97 26.56
C TYR A 169 -3.57 -12.38 26.78
N GLY A 170 -2.81 -12.99 27.68
CA GLY A 170 -1.57 -12.41 28.18
C GLY A 170 -1.84 -11.12 28.98
N SER A 171 -1.16 -10.04 28.58
CA SER A 171 -1.33 -8.69 29.14
C SER A 171 -2.20 -7.78 28.28
N GLN A 172 -2.99 -8.34 27.34
CA GLN A 172 -3.78 -7.58 26.40
C GLN A 172 -5.25 -8.00 26.43
N TYR A 173 -6.12 -7.13 25.93
CA TYR A 173 -7.54 -7.41 25.73
C TYR A 173 -7.88 -7.35 24.25
N PHE A 174 -8.71 -8.31 23.82
CA PHE A 174 -9.16 -8.45 22.44
C PHE A 174 -10.67 -8.61 22.38
N PHE A 175 -11.28 -8.11 21.34
CA PHE A 175 -12.62 -8.57 20.99
C PHE A 175 -12.57 -10.08 20.75
N ASN A 176 -13.61 -10.76 21.21
CA ASN A 176 -13.79 -12.19 20.94
C ASN A 176 -14.26 -12.37 19.48
N PRO A 177 -13.46 -12.96 18.59
CA PRO A 177 -13.83 -13.10 17.17
C PRO A 177 -15.07 -13.99 16.95
N SER A 178 -15.41 -14.83 17.92
CA SER A 178 -16.58 -15.73 17.84
C SER A 178 -17.88 -15.07 18.29
N HIS A 179 -17.81 -13.92 19.00
CA HIS A 179 -18.98 -13.29 19.57
C HIS A 179 -19.78 -12.53 18.48
N PRO A 180 -21.10 -12.80 18.30
CA PRO A 180 -21.88 -12.17 17.22
C PRO A 180 -21.92 -10.65 17.27
N GLU A 181 -21.92 -10.07 18.49
CA GLU A 181 -21.92 -8.61 18.66
C GLU A 181 -20.59 -7.96 18.27
N THR A 182 -19.46 -8.71 18.34
CA THR A 182 -18.16 -8.24 17.82
C THR A 182 -18.26 -8.00 16.32
N LEU A 183 -18.84 -8.94 15.59
CA LEU A 183 -19.01 -8.84 14.15
C LEU A 183 -19.92 -7.64 13.77
N LYS A 184 -21.05 -7.47 14.48
CA LYS A 184 -21.96 -6.34 14.28
C LYS A 184 -21.32 -4.99 14.59
N HIS A 185 -20.54 -4.93 15.67
CA HIS A 185 -19.82 -3.71 16.04
C HIS A 185 -18.80 -3.33 14.96
N LEU A 186 -17.97 -4.28 14.52
CA LEU A 186 -17.01 -4.08 13.45
C LEU A 186 -17.70 -3.66 12.13
N GLN A 187 -18.84 -4.28 11.79
CA GLN A 187 -19.65 -3.87 10.66
C GLN A 187 -20.10 -2.41 10.74
N SER A 188 -20.55 -1.98 11.92
CA SER A 188 -20.98 -0.61 12.13
C SER A 188 -19.82 0.39 11.96
N VAL A 189 -18.63 0.05 12.47
CA VAL A 189 -17.41 0.86 12.31
C VAL A 189 -17.02 0.99 10.85
N VAL A 190 -16.98 -0.13 10.12
CA VAL A 190 -16.64 -0.12 8.68
C VAL A 190 -17.68 0.66 7.87
N ALA A 191 -18.98 0.46 8.16
CA ALA A 191 -20.05 1.17 7.48
C ALA A 191 -19.99 2.69 7.72
N ASP A 192 -19.71 3.12 8.96
CA ASP A 192 -19.55 4.53 9.29
C ASP A 192 -18.40 5.18 8.51
N ILE A 193 -17.23 4.56 8.50
CA ILE A 193 -16.05 5.06 7.79
C ILE A 193 -16.33 5.14 6.28
N VAL A 194 -16.77 4.04 5.66
CA VAL A 194 -16.95 3.97 4.22
C VAL A 194 -18.05 4.94 3.73
N SER A 195 -19.14 5.10 4.49
CA SER A 195 -20.22 6.01 4.07
C SER A 195 -19.83 7.48 4.13
N ARG A 196 -19.05 7.90 5.14
CA ARG A 196 -18.79 9.31 5.44
C ARG A 196 -17.54 9.87 4.78
N TYR A 197 -16.49 9.07 4.62
CA TYR A 197 -15.19 9.56 4.17
C TYR A 197 -14.90 9.17 2.72
N ASP A 198 -14.20 10.04 1.99
CA ASP A 198 -13.76 9.81 0.60
C ASP A 198 -12.45 9.01 0.57
N ILE A 199 -12.49 7.80 1.15
CA ILE A 199 -11.36 6.88 1.20
C ILE A 199 -11.22 6.09 -0.11
N ASP A 200 -10.01 5.61 -0.39
CA ASP A 200 -9.72 4.78 -1.56
C ASP A 200 -9.77 3.28 -1.21
N ALA A 201 -9.40 2.89 0.02
CA ALA A 201 -9.48 1.51 0.49
C ALA A 201 -9.70 1.40 2.00
N VAL A 202 -10.22 0.23 2.44
CA VAL A 202 -10.10 -0.26 3.82
C VAL A 202 -8.99 -1.30 3.86
N HIS A 203 -8.12 -1.20 4.87
CA HIS A 203 -6.96 -2.06 5.06
C HIS A 203 -6.98 -2.67 6.45
N ILE A 204 -6.73 -3.98 6.56
CA ILE A 204 -6.51 -4.67 7.84
C ILE A 204 -5.14 -5.34 7.84
N ASP A 205 -4.55 -5.45 9.04
CA ASP A 205 -3.24 -6.06 9.27
C ASP A 205 -3.34 -7.59 9.53
N ASP A 206 -2.36 -8.16 10.18
CA ASP A 206 -2.24 -9.58 10.48
C ASP A 206 -2.79 -9.98 11.87
N TYR A 207 -3.43 -9.05 12.58
CA TYR A 207 -3.99 -9.32 13.91
C TYR A 207 -5.42 -9.85 13.80
N PHE A 208 -5.58 -11.10 13.35
CA PHE A 208 -6.85 -11.84 13.33
C PHE A 208 -7.13 -12.46 14.70
N TYR A 209 -6.62 -13.65 14.99
CA TYR A 209 -6.40 -14.07 16.37
C TYR A 209 -5.07 -13.52 16.86
N PRO A 210 -4.89 -13.31 18.20
CA PRO A 210 -3.60 -12.84 18.71
C PRO A 210 -2.46 -13.80 18.40
N TYR A 211 -1.24 -13.26 18.29
CA TYR A 211 -0.04 -14.09 18.21
C TYR A 211 0.03 -15.06 19.37
N PRO A 212 0.38 -16.33 19.14
CA PRO A 212 0.36 -17.37 20.16
C PRO A 212 1.38 -17.08 21.28
N ILE A 213 0.93 -17.21 22.53
CA ILE A 213 1.78 -17.15 23.71
C ILE A 213 2.11 -18.58 24.11
N LYS A 214 3.42 -18.89 24.22
CA LYS A 214 3.88 -20.23 24.60
C LYS A 214 3.19 -20.73 25.86
N GLY A 215 2.55 -21.91 25.80
CA GLY A 215 1.88 -22.55 26.92
C GLY A 215 0.55 -21.92 27.32
N ARG A 216 0.01 -20.96 26.53
CA ARG A 216 -1.32 -20.38 26.75
C ARG A 216 -2.15 -20.50 25.48
N GLU A 217 -3.34 -21.01 25.61
CA GLU A 217 -4.32 -21.00 24.53
C GLU A 217 -5.20 -19.76 24.64
N PHE A 218 -5.73 -19.27 23.51
CA PHE A 218 -6.73 -18.20 23.50
C PHE A 218 -8.00 -18.71 24.18
N PRO A 219 -8.62 -17.95 25.12
CA PRO A 219 -9.61 -18.50 26.05
C PRO A 219 -11.04 -18.54 25.48
N ASP A 220 -11.22 -19.09 24.27
CA ASP A 220 -12.50 -19.24 23.55
C ASP A 220 -13.09 -20.66 23.58
N GLU A 221 -12.60 -21.54 24.47
CA GLU A 221 -13.05 -22.92 24.57
C GLU A 221 -14.53 -23.05 24.91
N GLN A 222 -15.04 -22.19 25.80
CA GLN A 222 -16.46 -22.20 26.18
C GLN A 222 -17.36 -21.78 25.02
N ASP A 223 -16.92 -20.76 24.24
CA ASP A 223 -17.65 -20.31 23.06
C ASP A 223 -17.73 -21.40 21.99
N PHE A 224 -16.62 -22.13 21.76
CA PHE A 224 -16.60 -23.26 20.84
C PHE A 224 -17.57 -24.36 21.26
N ARG A 225 -17.57 -24.75 22.56
CA ARG A 225 -18.50 -25.77 23.08
C ARG A 225 -19.96 -25.33 23.01
N ALA A 226 -20.22 -24.05 23.28
CA ALA A 226 -21.57 -23.50 23.26
C ALA A 226 -22.14 -23.38 21.83
N ASN A 227 -21.30 -23.07 20.84
CA ASN A 227 -21.73 -22.91 19.45
C ASN A 227 -20.66 -23.36 18.44
N PRO A 228 -20.48 -24.66 18.26
CA PRO A 228 -19.49 -25.21 17.34
C PRO A 228 -19.86 -25.03 15.86
N ARG A 229 -21.07 -24.62 15.52
CA ARG A 229 -21.57 -24.45 14.13
C ARG A 229 -21.27 -25.65 13.20
N GLY A 230 -21.28 -26.87 13.74
CA GLY A 230 -20.96 -28.09 12.99
C GLY A 230 -19.48 -28.41 12.81
N PHE A 231 -18.58 -27.58 13.33
CA PHE A 231 -17.14 -27.88 13.32
C PHE A 231 -16.78 -28.85 14.43
N HIS A 232 -16.00 -29.91 14.09
CA HIS A 232 -15.41 -30.84 15.06
C HIS A 232 -14.02 -30.40 15.53
N ASN A 233 -13.37 -29.49 14.76
CA ASN A 233 -12.04 -28.96 15.03
C ASN A 233 -12.13 -27.48 15.40
N LYS A 234 -11.64 -27.11 16.59
CA LYS A 234 -11.67 -25.75 17.06
C LYS A 234 -10.83 -24.78 16.18
N ASN A 235 -9.74 -25.27 15.56
CA ASN A 235 -8.94 -24.42 14.67
C ASN A 235 -9.70 -24.09 13.36
N ASP A 236 -10.49 -25.02 12.84
CA ASP A 236 -11.37 -24.78 11.69
C ASP A 236 -12.48 -23.79 12.05
N TRP A 237 -13.07 -23.92 13.25
CA TRP A 237 -14.04 -22.99 13.76
C TRP A 237 -13.47 -21.58 13.96
N ARG A 238 -12.22 -21.45 14.45
CA ARG A 238 -11.54 -20.15 14.56
C ARG A 238 -11.31 -19.51 13.17
N ARG A 239 -10.88 -20.32 12.18
CA ARG A 239 -10.77 -19.82 10.79
C ARG A 239 -12.11 -19.36 10.23
N ASP A 240 -13.18 -20.06 10.53
CA ASP A 240 -14.52 -19.66 10.14
C ASP A 240 -14.94 -18.33 10.79
N ASN A 241 -14.61 -18.08 12.06
CA ASN A 241 -14.85 -16.78 12.70
C ASN A 241 -14.17 -15.64 11.95
N VAL A 242 -12.92 -15.83 11.54
CA VAL A 242 -12.17 -14.82 10.75
C VAL A 242 -12.77 -14.69 9.35
N ASN A 243 -13.13 -15.79 8.68
CA ASN A 243 -13.76 -15.76 7.36
C ASN A 243 -15.07 -14.97 7.36
N GLN A 244 -15.91 -15.15 8.38
CA GLN A 244 -17.15 -14.37 8.54
C GLN A 244 -16.88 -12.86 8.67
N ALA A 245 -15.81 -12.46 9.38
CA ALA A 245 -15.44 -11.06 9.48
C ALA A 245 -14.96 -10.50 8.13
N ILE A 246 -14.14 -11.23 7.39
CA ILE A 246 -13.69 -10.86 6.04
C ILE A 246 -14.89 -10.70 5.10
N ASP A 247 -15.80 -11.66 5.09
CA ASP A 247 -17.01 -11.63 4.27
C ASP A 247 -17.90 -10.42 4.59
N MET A 248 -18.09 -10.16 5.88
CA MET A 248 -18.88 -9.02 6.36
C MET A 248 -18.23 -7.69 5.98
N ILE A 249 -16.92 -7.53 6.17
CA ILE A 249 -16.20 -6.30 5.80
C ILE A 249 -16.30 -6.08 4.28
N SER A 250 -15.95 -7.08 3.49
CA SER A 250 -15.99 -7.03 2.02
C SER A 250 -17.39 -6.64 1.51
N SER A 251 -18.43 -7.35 1.96
CA SER A 251 -19.81 -7.10 1.53
C SER A 251 -20.32 -5.72 1.97
N THR A 252 -19.91 -5.26 3.16
CA THR A 252 -20.29 -3.92 3.67
C THR A 252 -19.67 -2.82 2.81
N ILE A 253 -18.39 -2.92 2.49
CA ILE A 253 -17.68 -1.96 1.63
C ILE A 253 -18.35 -1.91 0.25
N LYS A 254 -18.47 -3.07 -0.41
CA LYS A 254 -18.99 -3.14 -1.80
C LYS A 254 -20.43 -2.69 -1.94
N ARG A 255 -21.26 -2.88 -0.92
CA ARG A 255 -22.63 -2.39 -0.88
C ARG A 255 -22.71 -0.86 -0.77
N ILE A 256 -21.80 -0.21 -0.03
CA ILE A 256 -21.82 1.24 0.21
C ILE A 256 -21.09 1.99 -0.90
N LYS A 257 -19.85 1.61 -1.19
CA LYS A 257 -19.00 2.22 -2.24
C LYS A 257 -18.24 1.12 -2.98
N PRO A 258 -18.77 0.59 -4.10
CA PRO A 258 -18.19 -0.57 -4.80
C PRO A 258 -16.77 -0.30 -5.34
N TYR A 259 -16.36 0.95 -5.49
CA TYR A 259 -15.04 1.35 -5.93
C TYR A 259 -14.00 1.40 -4.79
N VAL A 260 -14.40 1.38 -3.52
CA VAL A 260 -13.47 1.31 -2.40
C VAL A 260 -12.87 -0.08 -2.32
N GLU A 261 -11.54 -0.18 -2.36
CA GLU A 261 -10.82 -1.44 -2.28
C GLU A 261 -10.83 -1.99 -0.85
N PHE A 262 -10.75 -3.32 -0.73
CA PHE A 262 -10.51 -4.00 0.53
C PHE A 262 -9.22 -4.80 0.44
N GLY A 263 -8.25 -4.46 1.29
CA GLY A 263 -6.95 -5.11 1.33
C GLY A 263 -6.56 -5.65 2.68
N VAL A 264 -5.68 -6.65 2.64
CA VAL A 264 -5.15 -7.31 3.84
C VAL A 264 -3.63 -7.36 3.75
N SER A 265 -2.94 -7.05 4.87
CA SER A 265 -1.51 -7.30 5.03
C SER A 265 -1.26 -8.42 6.03
N PRO A 266 -1.33 -9.69 5.59
CA PRO A 266 -1.16 -10.84 6.47
C PRO A 266 0.31 -11.03 6.83
N PHE A 267 0.57 -11.84 7.85
CA PHE A 267 1.91 -12.38 8.13
C PHE A 267 2.52 -13.01 6.86
N GLY A 268 3.85 -12.93 6.70
CA GLY A 268 4.52 -13.31 5.44
C GLY A 268 4.39 -14.77 5.02
N VAL A 269 4.09 -15.68 5.94
CA VAL A 269 3.94 -17.12 5.68
C VAL A 269 2.47 -17.51 5.76
N TRP A 270 1.89 -17.98 4.64
CA TRP A 270 0.54 -18.53 4.68
C TRP A 270 0.51 -19.84 5.48
N ARG A 271 1.31 -20.84 5.08
CA ARG A 271 1.48 -22.13 5.73
C ARG A 271 2.84 -22.73 5.39
N ASN A 272 3.43 -23.50 6.30
CA ASN A 272 4.69 -24.19 6.03
C ASN A 272 4.46 -25.47 5.20
N LYS A 273 5.34 -25.79 4.26
CA LYS A 273 5.25 -26.95 3.36
C LYS A 273 5.18 -28.30 4.09
N ASN A 274 5.80 -28.40 5.27
CA ASN A 274 5.73 -29.62 6.09
C ASN A 274 4.36 -29.84 6.76
N ARG A 275 3.46 -28.85 6.75
CA ARG A 275 2.08 -28.92 7.23
C ARG A 275 1.07 -29.10 6.09
N ASP A 276 1.36 -28.49 4.95
CA ASP A 276 0.54 -28.57 3.74
C ASP A 276 1.45 -28.48 2.51
N PRO A 277 1.39 -29.43 1.55
CA PRO A 277 2.26 -29.41 0.36
C PRO A 277 2.11 -28.14 -0.51
N ARG A 278 1.00 -27.40 -0.39
CA ARG A 278 0.80 -26.09 -1.03
C ARG A 278 1.55 -24.96 -0.33
N GLY A 279 2.03 -25.16 0.89
CA GLY A 279 2.73 -24.18 1.69
C GLY A 279 4.12 -23.83 1.15
N SER A 280 4.69 -22.74 1.64
CA SER A 280 6.06 -22.31 1.34
C SER A 280 7.09 -23.18 2.06
N ASP A 281 8.30 -23.31 1.50
CA ASP A 281 9.41 -24.02 2.15
C ASP A 281 10.01 -23.15 3.28
N THR A 282 9.27 -23.08 4.37
CA THR A 282 9.57 -22.26 5.54
C THR A 282 9.37 -23.04 6.84
N LYS A 283 9.90 -22.47 7.94
CA LYS A 283 9.77 -23.00 9.32
C LYS A 283 9.48 -21.83 10.26
N ALA A 284 8.35 -21.20 10.09
CA ALA A 284 7.96 -20.01 10.83
C ALA A 284 6.50 -20.13 11.31
N LEU A 285 6.07 -19.18 12.14
CA LEU A 285 4.64 -18.94 12.41
C LEU A 285 3.90 -18.74 11.08
N SER A 286 2.65 -19.11 11.02
CA SER A 286 1.86 -19.04 9.79
C SER A 286 0.47 -18.46 10.01
N ASN A 287 -0.09 -17.87 8.96
CA ASN A 287 -1.45 -17.32 8.98
C ASN A 287 -2.48 -18.41 9.29
N TYR A 288 -2.41 -19.53 8.57
CA TYR A 288 -3.43 -20.57 8.60
C TYR A 288 -3.46 -21.34 9.93
N ASP A 289 -2.28 -21.76 10.44
CA ASP A 289 -2.21 -22.63 11.61
C ASP A 289 -2.18 -21.85 12.93
N ASP A 290 -1.60 -20.63 12.95
CA ASP A 290 -1.33 -19.90 14.18
C ASP A 290 -2.22 -18.65 14.37
N LEU A 291 -2.57 -17.96 13.28
CA LEU A 291 -3.42 -16.77 13.30
C LEU A 291 -4.84 -17.04 12.79
N TYR A 292 -5.12 -18.28 12.39
CA TYR A 292 -6.43 -18.75 11.89
C TYR A 292 -6.96 -17.94 10.70
N ALA A 293 -6.07 -17.49 9.83
CA ALA A 293 -6.36 -16.67 8.66
C ALA A 293 -6.10 -17.46 7.37
N ASP A 294 -7.16 -17.73 6.60
CA ASP A 294 -7.08 -18.46 5.33
C ASP A 294 -7.06 -17.52 4.13
N ILE A 295 -5.89 -16.90 3.92
CA ILE A 295 -5.71 -15.87 2.89
C ILE A 295 -6.00 -16.41 1.48
N LEU A 296 -5.60 -17.65 1.18
CA LEU A 296 -5.85 -18.24 -0.14
C LEU A 296 -7.35 -18.37 -0.42
N LYS A 297 -8.14 -18.79 0.59
CA LYS A 297 -9.60 -18.82 0.47
C LYS A 297 -10.16 -17.43 0.12
N TRP A 298 -9.69 -16.37 0.77
CA TRP A 298 -10.18 -15.01 0.51
C TRP A 298 -9.82 -14.51 -0.88
N ILE A 299 -8.63 -14.88 -1.39
CA ILE A 299 -8.19 -14.61 -2.76
C ILE A 299 -9.07 -15.38 -3.75
N ASP A 300 -9.24 -16.67 -3.54
CA ASP A 300 -10.00 -17.56 -4.43
C ASP A 300 -11.48 -17.15 -4.56
N GLU A 301 -12.08 -16.78 -3.43
CA GLU A 301 -13.47 -16.34 -3.38
C GLU A 301 -13.68 -14.86 -3.78
N GLY A 302 -12.59 -14.13 -4.06
CA GLY A 302 -12.63 -12.72 -4.46
C GLY A 302 -13.13 -11.79 -3.37
N LYS A 303 -12.80 -12.09 -2.10
CA LYS A 303 -13.21 -11.28 -0.94
C LYS A 303 -12.33 -10.08 -0.72
N ILE A 304 -11.10 -10.10 -1.21
CA ILE A 304 -10.11 -9.03 -1.08
C ILE A 304 -9.64 -8.57 -2.46
N ASP A 305 -9.43 -7.27 -2.62
CA ASP A 305 -8.98 -6.64 -3.85
C ASP A 305 -7.46 -6.63 -3.98
N TYR A 306 -6.75 -6.62 -2.85
CA TYR A 306 -5.29 -6.75 -2.81
C TYR A 306 -4.80 -7.44 -1.55
N VAL A 307 -3.61 -8.02 -1.64
CA VAL A 307 -2.89 -8.60 -0.51
C VAL A 307 -1.47 -8.02 -0.43
N ILE A 308 -1.01 -7.72 0.81
CA ILE A 308 0.35 -7.21 1.07
C ILE A 308 1.00 -8.09 2.15
N PRO A 309 1.47 -9.31 1.86
CA PRO A 309 2.14 -10.14 2.84
C PRO A 309 3.39 -9.45 3.39
N GLN A 310 3.56 -9.49 4.71
CA GLN A 310 4.66 -8.83 5.43
C GLN A 310 5.92 -9.71 5.37
N LEU A 311 6.74 -9.53 4.33
CA LEU A 311 8.00 -10.26 4.14
C LEU A 311 9.14 -9.53 4.87
N TYR A 312 9.12 -9.57 6.21
CA TYR A 312 10.01 -8.77 7.06
C TYR A 312 11.35 -9.45 7.38
N TRP A 313 11.79 -10.37 6.57
CA TRP A 313 13.07 -11.08 6.66
C TRP A 313 14.01 -10.68 5.53
N GLU A 314 15.31 -10.87 5.76
CA GLU A 314 16.32 -10.66 4.72
C GLU A 314 16.35 -11.79 3.69
N ILE A 315 16.95 -11.50 2.53
CA ILE A 315 17.31 -12.49 1.52
C ILE A 315 18.34 -13.45 2.16
N GLY A 316 18.07 -14.76 2.06
CA GLY A 316 18.88 -15.80 2.67
C GLY A 316 18.57 -16.09 4.15
N HIS A 317 17.46 -15.56 4.70
CA HIS A 317 17.04 -15.87 6.07
C HIS A 317 16.69 -17.34 6.24
N ARG A 318 17.23 -17.98 7.30
CA ARG A 318 17.22 -19.45 7.47
C ARG A 318 15.83 -20.09 7.52
N SER A 319 14.84 -19.47 8.13
CA SER A 319 13.52 -20.07 8.40
C SER A 319 12.38 -19.45 7.60
N ALA A 320 12.57 -18.28 7.03
CA ALA A 320 11.59 -17.58 6.22
C ALA A 320 12.35 -16.69 5.20
N GLU A 321 12.93 -17.34 4.19
CA GLU A 321 13.76 -16.67 3.19
C GLU A 321 12.90 -15.81 2.28
N TYR A 322 13.34 -14.56 2.06
CA TYR A 322 12.57 -13.55 1.32
C TYR A 322 12.21 -13.99 -0.10
N ASN A 323 13.16 -14.51 -0.87
CA ASN A 323 12.92 -14.91 -2.26
C ASN A 323 11.94 -16.09 -2.35
N THR A 324 12.10 -17.08 -1.46
CA THR A 324 11.19 -18.23 -1.35
C THR A 324 9.74 -17.79 -1.10
N LEU A 325 9.57 -16.78 -0.25
CA LEU A 325 8.24 -16.23 0.05
C LEU A 325 7.70 -15.38 -1.10
N ALA A 326 8.53 -14.52 -1.71
CA ALA A 326 8.13 -13.70 -2.85
C ALA A 326 7.68 -14.57 -4.04
N GLU A 327 8.43 -15.63 -4.35
CA GLU A 327 8.09 -16.62 -5.37
C GLU A 327 6.77 -17.33 -5.05
N TRP A 328 6.62 -17.78 -3.80
CA TRP A 328 5.41 -18.47 -3.34
C TRP A 328 4.16 -17.58 -3.47
N TRP A 329 4.25 -16.33 -3.00
CA TRP A 329 3.14 -15.38 -3.11
C TRP A 329 2.84 -15.02 -4.57
N ASN A 330 3.88 -14.85 -5.40
CA ASN A 330 3.72 -14.61 -6.84
C ASN A 330 2.92 -15.74 -7.53
N ALA A 331 3.18 -16.99 -7.14
CA ALA A 331 2.51 -18.16 -7.72
C ALA A 331 1.06 -18.36 -7.21
N ASN A 332 0.69 -17.76 -6.06
CA ASN A 332 -0.60 -18.01 -5.40
C ASN A 332 -1.50 -16.78 -5.28
N SER A 333 -1.23 -15.69 -6.03
CA SER A 333 -2.00 -14.43 -5.93
C SER A 333 -2.46 -13.88 -7.29
N ASP A 334 -2.62 -14.72 -8.31
CA ASP A 334 -3.01 -14.33 -9.68
C ASP A 334 -4.43 -13.71 -9.76
N LYS A 335 -5.29 -14.01 -8.79
CA LYS A 335 -6.69 -13.53 -8.74
C LYS A 335 -6.87 -12.22 -7.98
N THR A 336 -5.81 -11.62 -7.42
CA THR A 336 -5.84 -10.36 -6.68
C THR A 336 -4.60 -9.54 -6.96
N ASN A 337 -4.59 -8.25 -6.60
CA ASN A 337 -3.35 -7.48 -6.66
C ASN A 337 -2.41 -7.90 -5.53
N LEU A 338 -1.21 -8.34 -5.89
CA LEU A 338 -0.13 -8.66 -4.95
C LEU A 338 0.84 -7.49 -4.84
N TYR A 339 1.03 -6.99 -3.62
CA TYR A 339 2.11 -6.07 -3.25
C TYR A 339 2.93 -6.73 -2.15
N ILE A 340 4.21 -6.41 -2.02
CA ILE A 340 5.05 -7.01 -0.98
C ILE A 340 5.29 -6.00 0.14
N GLY A 341 4.99 -6.40 1.37
CA GLY A 341 5.29 -5.62 2.57
C GLY A 341 6.78 -5.73 2.92
N LEU A 342 7.47 -4.59 2.97
CA LEU A 342 8.90 -4.48 3.23
C LEU A 342 9.18 -3.78 4.56
N PHE A 343 10.18 -4.27 5.31
CA PHE A 343 10.49 -3.79 6.66
C PHE A 343 11.49 -2.61 6.64
N ALA A 344 11.06 -1.45 6.15
CA ALA A 344 11.91 -0.25 6.11
C ALA A 344 12.35 0.21 7.52
N SER A 345 11.53 -0.01 8.56
CA SER A 345 11.87 0.34 9.95
C SER A 345 13.08 -0.42 10.51
N ASN A 346 13.43 -1.56 9.89
CA ASN A 346 14.59 -2.35 10.32
C ASN A 346 15.92 -1.78 9.83
N ILE A 347 15.91 -0.86 8.85
CA ILE A 347 17.11 -0.19 8.33
C ILE A 347 17.76 0.63 9.46
N GLY A 348 19.04 0.38 9.73
CA GLY A 348 19.81 1.03 10.79
C GLY A 348 19.45 0.58 12.21
N ASN A 349 18.62 -0.45 12.38
CA ASN A 349 18.33 -1.05 13.67
C ASN A 349 19.55 -1.86 14.15
N LYS A 350 20.18 -1.38 15.22
CA LYS A 350 21.41 -1.98 15.78
C LYS A 350 21.23 -3.43 16.27
N SER A 351 20.00 -3.82 16.60
CA SER A 351 19.67 -5.19 17.03
C SER A 351 19.39 -6.14 15.87
N ALA A 352 19.26 -5.63 14.65
CA ALA A 352 19.05 -6.43 13.46
C ALA A 352 20.36 -6.99 12.90
N SER A 353 20.26 -7.99 12.03
CA SER A 353 21.40 -8.57 11.33
C SER A 353 22.19 -7.50 10.54
N ARG A 354 23.46 -7.82 10.22
CA ARG A 354 24.36 -6.87 9.54
C ARG A 354 23.84 -6.31 8.23
N VAL A 355 23.04 -7.07 7.49
CA VAL A 355 22.49 -6.65 6.19
C VAL A 355 21.54 -5.44 6.29
N TRP A 356 20.92 -5.22 7.45
CA TRP A 356 20.05 -4.09 7.74
C TRP A 356 20.78 -2.81 8.18
N GLN A 357 22.11 -2.85 8.31
CA GLN A 357 22.89 -1.65 8.68
C GLN A 357 23.11 -0.69 7.49
N THR A 358 22.63 -1.06 6.30
CA THR A 358 22.54 -0.21 5.10
C THR A 358 21.15 -0.31 4.50
N SER A 359 20.85 0.52 3.49
CA SER A 359 19.60 0.41 2.71
C SER A 359 19.64 -0.67 1.61
N ASP A 360 20.78 -1.34 1.43
CA ASP A 360 21.00 -2.26 0.30
C ASP A 360 20.07 -3.47 0.32
N GLU A 361 19.76 -3.99 1.51
CA GLU A 361 18.86 -5.13 1.63
C GLU A 361 17.48 -4.80 1.04
N LEU A 362 16.88 -3.69 1.44
CA LEU A 362 15.58 -3.25 0.92
C LEU A 362 15.64 -3.00 -0.60
N CYS A 363 16.72 -2.38 -1.07
CA CYS A 363 16.96 -2.15 -2.49
C CYS A 363 17.05 -3.47 -3.28
N ARG A 364 17.72 -4.49 -2.74
CA ARG A 364 17.80 -5.83 -3.35
C ARG A 364 16.43 -6.51 -3.39
N GLN A 365 15.64 -6.39 -2.33
CA GLN A 365 14.27 -6.93 -2.26
C GLN A 365 13.37 -6.28 -3.32
N ILE A 366 13.38 -4.96 -3.45
CA ILE A 366 12.61 -4.25 -4.50
C ILE A 366 13.05 -4.71 -5.89
N LYS A 367 14.36 -4.81 -6.12
CA LYS A 367 14.93 -5.28 -7.38
C LYS A 367 14.49 -6.70 -7.71
N LEU A 368 14.44 -7.59 -6.72
CA LEU A 368 13.98 -8.96 -6.87
C LEU A 368 12.50 -9.01 -7.25
N ASN A 369 11.66 -8.18 -6.63
CA ASN A 369 10.23 -8.12 -6.92
C ASN A 369 9.91 -7.79 -8.39
N TYR A 370 10.77 -7.02 -9.07
CA TYR A 370 10.57 -6.74 -10.50
C TYR A 370 10.75 -7.97 -11.41
N GLN A 371 11.28 -9.08 -10.91
CA GLN A 371 11.41 -10.34 -11.65
C GLN A 371 10.11 -11.14 -11.68
N TYR A 372 9.12 -10.76 -10.86
CA TYR A 372 7.87 -11.46 -10.69
C TYR A 372 6.70 -10.68 -11.29
N ASP A 373 5.96 -11.30 -12.20
CA ASP A 373 4.91 -10.61 -12.98
C ASP A 373 3.70 -10.21 -12.14
N ASN A 374 3.30 -11.06 -11.17
CA ASN A 374 2.15 -10.80 -10.32
C ASN A 374 2.45 -9.82 -9.18
N ILE A 375 3.73 -9.54 -8.87
CA ILE A 375 4.09 -8.52 -7.89
C ILE A 375 3.94 -7.14 -8.54
N LYS A 376 2.90 -6.41 -8.13
CA LYS A 376 2.53 -5.11 -8.70
C LYS A 376 2.91 -3.93 -7.82
N GLY A 377 3.85 -4.12 -6.90
CA GLY A 377 4.34 -3.03 -6.06
C GLY A 377 4.73 -3.44 -4.65
N VAL A 378 4.94 -2.45 -3.81
CA VAL A 378 5.42 -2.62 -2.44
C VAL A 378 4.68 -1.73 -1.46
N GLY A 379 4.60 -2.20 -0.20
CA GLY A 379 4.26 -1.41 0.97
C GLY A 379 5.49 -1.28 1.88
N LEU A 380 5.79 -0.09 2.36
CA LEU A 380 6.96 0.20 3.19
C LEU A 380 6.54 0.43 4.65
N TYR A 381 6.85 -0.48 5.54
CA TYR A 381 6.63 -0.33 6.97
C TYR A 381 7.90 0.19 7.63
N SER A 382 8.00 1.45 8.06
CA SER A 382 6.94 2.44 8.14
C SER A 382 7.46 3.85 7.80
N ALA A 383 6.59 4.83 7.87
CA ALA A 383 6.83 6.23 7.48
C ALA A 383 8.08 6.84 8.10
N VAL A 384 8.35 6.58 9.37
CA VAL A 384 9.50 7.16 10.10
C VAL A 384 10.84 6.84 9.43
N ALA A 385 11.01 5.66 8.82
CA ALA A 385 12.25 5.29 8.15
C ALA A 385 12.53 6.17 6.92
N LEU A 386 11.47 6.51 6.16
CA LEU A 386 11.56 7.39 5.00
C LEU A 386 11.73 8.85 5.41
N MET A 387 11.00 9.30 6.44
CA MET A 387 11.11 10.68 6.96
C MET A 387 12.51 10.98 7.50
N GLN A 388 13.16 10.01 8.11
CA GLN A 388 14.54 10.10 8.60
C GLN A 388 15.59 9.82 7.53
N ASN A 389 15.17 9.43 6.33
CA ASN A 389 16.07 8.96 5.25
C ASN A 389 17.13 7.97 5.77
N ARG A 390 16.68 6.98 6.56
CA ARG A 390 17.60 6.04 7.23
C ARG A 390 18.54 5.37 6.24
N MET A 391 19.85 5.49 6.46
CA MET A 391 20.90 4.97 5.58
C MET A 391 20.70 5.32 4.10
N GLY A 392 20.08 6.48 3.78
CA GLY A 392 19.86 6.96 2.42
C GLY A 392 18.74 6.24 1.66
N ILE A 393 17.82 5.55 2.33
CA ILE A 393 16.75 4.79 1.65
C ILE A 393 15.84 5.68 0.83
N ALA A 394 15.43 6.85 1.32
CA ALA A 394 14.56 7.76 0.57
C ALA A 394 15.25 8.26 -0.71
N ASP A 395 16.55 8.54 -0.65
CA ASP A 395 17.34 8.93 -1.82
C ASP A 395 17.47 7.77 -2.82
N SER A 396 17.68 6.54 -2.33
CA SER A 396 17.74 5.33 -3.18
C SER A 396 16.43 5.09 -3.90
N LEU A 397 15.30 5.25 -3.21
CA LEU A 397 13.97 5.13 -3.82
C LEU A 397 13.76 6.20 -4.91
N ARG A 398 14.01 7.47 -4.59
CA ARG A 398 13.80 8.59 -5.50
C ARG A 398 14.66 8.51 -6.76
N ASN A 399 15.93 8.14 -6.61
CA ASN A 399 16.89 8.21 -7.72
C ASN A 399 16.89 6.95 -8.59
N ASN A 400 16.45 5.80 -8.04
CA ASN A 400 16.52 4.51 -8.73
C ASN A 400 15.12 3.91 -8.98
N PHE A 401 14.42 3.48 -7.90
CA PHE A 401 13.23 2.64 -8.03
C PHE A 401 11.95 3.44 -8.29
N PHE A 402 11.82 4.65 -7.76
CA PHE A 402 10.63 5.49 -7.88
C PHE A 402 10.93 6.79 -8.64
N ARG A 403 11.86 6.75 -9.57
CA ARG A 403 12.32 7.92 -10.33
C ARG A 403 11.21 8.58 -11.12
N HIS A 404 10.32 7.79 -11.70
CA HIS A 404 9.16 8.25 -12.46
C HIS A 404 7.89 8.00 -11.66
N LYS A 405 6.84 8.76 -11.94
CA LYS A 405 5.51 8.51 -11.34
C LYS A 405 5.00 7.14 -11.78
N ALA A 406 4.18 6.53 -10.92
CA ALA A 406 3.44 5.33 -11.24
C ALA A 406 1.98 5.51 -10.83
N LEU A 407 1.09 4.80 -11.51
CA LEU A 407 -0.33 4.79 -11.23
C LEU A 407 -0.66 3.60 -10.31
N VAL A 408 -1.67 3.76 -9.47
CA VAL A 408 -2.19 2.66 -8.67
C VAL A 408 -2.75 1.58 -9.62
N PRO A 409 -2.41 0.29 -9.43
CA PRO A 409 -2.92 -0.78 -10.27
C PRO A 409 -4.44 -0.95 -10.12
N HIS A 410 -5.14 -1.18 -11.23
CA HIS A 410 -6.53 -1.61 -11.21
C HIS A 410 -6.67 -2.99 -10.56
N SER A 411 -7.71 -3.19 -9.72
CA SER A 411 -8.02 -4.50 -9.14
C SER A 411 -8.74 -5.39 -10.16
N PRO A 412 -8.26 -6.63 -10.41
CA PRO A 412 -8.84 -7.51 -11.42
C PRO A 412 -10.29 -7.95 -11.11
N LYS A 413 -10.75 -7.75 -9.87
CA LYS A 413 -12.12 -8.09 -9.41
C LYS A 413 -13.09 -6.93 -9.53
N MET A 414 -12.62 -5.75 -9.80
CA MET A 414 -13.44 -4.54 -9.90
C MET A 414 -13.90 -4.26 -11.34
N SER A 415 -14.82 -3.30 -11.49
CA SER A 415 -15.27 -2.84 -12.81
C SER A 415 -14.11 -2.30 -13.64
N ASN A 416 -13.94 -2.82 -14.85
CA ASN A 416 -12.96 -2.34 -15.83
C ASN A 416 -13.55 -1.33 -16.83
N LYS A 417 -14.73 -0.76 -16.53
CA LYS A 417 -15.36 0.26 -17.37
C LYS A 417 -14.45 1.48 -17.46
N GLN A 418 -14.07 1.83 -18.67
CA GLN A 418 -13.24 2.99 -18.94
C GLN A 418 -14.02 4.29 -18.79
N PRO A 419 -13.42 5.35 -18.22
CA PRO A 419 -14.00 6.68 -18.22
C PRO A 419 -13.91 7.33 -19.61
N ALA A 420 -14.72 8.36 -19.84
CA ALA A 420 -14.61 9.17 -21.04
C ALA A 420 -13.29 9.96 -21.05
N GLU A 421 -12.75 10.16 -22.28
CA GLU A 421 -11.60 11.04 -22.45
C GLU A 421 -11.91 12.50 -22.07
N PRO A 422 -10.91 13.28 -21.62
CA PRO A 422 -11.05 14.72 -21.42
C PRO A 422 -11.36 15.44 -22.76
N LYS A 423 -11.95 16.64 -22.67
CA LYS A 423 -12.33 17.42 -23.86
C LYS A 423 -11.75 18.84 -23.79
N LYS A 424 -11.61 19.48 -24.95
CA LYS A 424 -11.25 20.91 -25.09
C LYS A 424 -9.96 21.31 -24.36
N LEU A 425 -8.88 20.54 -24.53
CA LEU A 425 -7.57 20.88 -23.99
C LEU A 425 -7.07 22.19 -24.62
N LYS A 426 -6.65 23.13 -23.75
CA LYS A 426 -6.12 24.43 -24.12
C LYS A 426 -4.91 24.77 -23.27
N MET A 427 -4.02 25.59 -23.82
CA MET A 427 -2.99 26.29 -23.07
C MET A 427 -3.47 27.72 -22.85
N ILE A 428 -3.49 28.16 -21.59
CA ILE A 428 -4.02 29.49 -21.19
C ILE A 428 -2.92 30.22 -20.45
N PHE A 429 -2.72 31.50 -20.84
CA PHE A 429 -1.89 32.44 -20.10
C PHE A 429 -2.77 33.34 -19.22
N ASP A 430 -2.60 33.23 -17.91
CA ASP A 430 -3.23 34.09 -16.91
C ASP A 430 -2.34 35.33 -16.68
N TYR A 431 -2.69 36.45 -17.31
CA TYR A 431 -1.94 37.70 -17.21
C TYR A 431 -1.88 38.25 -15.78
N ASN A 432 -2.94 38.10 -15.01
CA ASN A 432 -3.00 38.63 -13.64
C ASN A 432 -2.05 37.91 -12.70
N ARG A 433 -1.93 36.59 -12.86
CA ARG A 433 -1.07 35.72 -12.02
C ARG A 433 0.29 35.46 -12.64
N GLN A 434 0.53 35.89 -13.87
CA GLN A 434 1.73 35.57 -14.66
C GLN A 434 1.97 34.04 -14.74
N LYS A 435 0.89 33.28 -15.03
CA LYS A 435 0.92 31.80 -15.04
C LYS A 435 0.43 31.23 -16.35
N ILE A 436 1.00 30.06 -16.69
CA ILE A 436 0.61 29.27 -17.84
C ILE A 436 -0.03 27.97 -17.35
N TYR A 437 -1.24 27.70 -17.82
CA TYR A 437 -1.98 26.49 -17.48
C TYR A 437 -2.26 25.65 -18.70
N LEU A 438 -2.16 24.32 -18.55
CA LEU A 438 -2.94 23.38 -19.32
C LEU A 438 -4.32 23.28 -18.67
N GLN A 439 -5.39 23.48 -19.44
CA GLN A 439 -6.76 23.40 -18.95
C GLN A 439 -7.63 22.62 -19.93
N TRP A 440 -8.55 21.83 -19.40
CA TRP A 440 -9.53 21.05 -20.16
C TRP A 440 -10.92 21.18 -19.54
N GLU A 441 -11.93 20.69 -20.25
CA GLU A 441 -13.29 20.72 -19.75
C GLU A 441 -13.42 19.78 -18.54
N LYS A 442 -14.10 20.24 -17.48
CA LYS A 442 -14.37 19.41 -16.29
C LYS A 442 -15.27 18.27 -16.68
N SER A 443 -14.87 17.02 -16.40
CA SER A 443 -15.71 15.85 -16.62
C SER A 443 -16.95 15.90 -15.73
N SER A 444 -18.08 15.45 -16.29
CA SER A 444 -19.34 15.24 -15.55
C SER A 444 -19.47 13.84 -14.95
N GLU A 445 -18.50 12.96 -15.16
CA GLU A 445 -18.52 11.61 -14.60
C GLU A 445 -18.39 11.62 -13.08
N LYS A 446 -19.30 10.93 -12.39
CA LYS A 446 -19.36 10.88 -10.93
C LYS A 446 -18.22 10.07 -10.30
N ASP A 447 -17.70 9.12 -11.05
CA ASP A 447 -16.63 8.21 -10.62
C ASP A 447 -15.24 8.60 -11.14
N LEU A 448 -15.11 9.81 -11.71
CA LEU A 448 -13.79 10.35 -12.04
C LEU A 448 -12.93 10.51 -10.78
N LYS A 449 -11.71 10.01 -10.84
CA LYS A 449 -10.73 10.11 -9.74
C LYS A 449 -9.72 11.23 -9.98
N TYR A 450 -9.00 11.19 -11.11
CA TYR A 450 -7.98 12.18 -11.48
C TYR A 450 -7.70 12.16 -12.99
N TYR A 451 -6.82 13.06 -13.45
CA TYR A 451 -6.30 13.12 -14.81
C TYR A 451 -4.80 12.84 -14.81
N ILE A 452 -4.32 12.22 -15.89
CA ILE A 452 -2.90 12.02 -16.15
C ILE A 452 -2.49 12.97 -17.26
N ILE A 453 -1.40 13.67 -17.06
CA ILE A 453 -0.76 14.50 -18.08
C ILE A 453 0.53 13.82 -18.51
N TYR A 454 0.61 13.45 -19.76
CA TYR A 454 1.82 12.92 -20.40
C TYR A 454 2.55 14.04 -21.15
N ARG A 455 3.85 13.85 -21.36
CA ARG A 455 4.68 14.78 -22.12
C ARG A 455 5.62 14.01 -23.03
N PHE A 456 5.70 14.46 -24.29
CA PHE A 456 6.54 13.88 -25.33
C PHE A 456 7.32 14.99 -26.04
N GLY A 457 8.52 14.69 -26.58
CA GLY A 457 9.15 15.55 -27.57
C GLY A 457 8.35 15.55 -28.89
N LYS A 458 8.39 16.64 -29.65
CA LYS A 458 7.58 16.78 -30.88
C LYS A 458 7.74 15.61 -31.87
N ASN A 459 8.94 15.04 -31.94
CA ASN A 459 9.28 13.94 -32.85
C ASN A 459 9.30 12.55 -32.17
N GLU A 460 8.89 12.48 -30.90
CA GLU A 460 8.80 11.21 -30.17
C GLU A 460 7.41 10.59 -30.38
N PRO A 461 7.32 9.25 -30.49
CA PRO A 461 6.02 8.58 -30.50
C PRO A 461 5.26 8.84 -29.19
N ILE A 462 3.95 8.96 -29.28
CA ILE A 462 3.08 9.09 -28.09
C ILE A 462 2.95 7.70 -27.47
N ASP A 463 3.84 7.40 -26.53
CA ASP A 463 3.88 6.15 -25.76
C ASP A 463 3.41 6.44 -24.32
N THR A 464 2.12 6.22 -24.07
CA THR A 464 1.50 6.41 -22.75
C THR A 464 1.81 5.27 -21.78
N ASP A 465 2.36 4.13 -22.24
CA ASP A 465 2.67 2.99 -21.37
C ASP A 465 4.01 3.14 -20.65
N ASN A 466 4.86 4.02 -21.14
CA ASN A 466 6.14 4.29 -20.52
C ASN A 466 6.01 5.30 -19.37
N PRO A 467 6.28 4.91 -18.11
CA PRO A 467 6.11 5.78 -16.94
C PRO A 467 6.98 7.06 -16.98
N LYS A 468 8.08 7.08 -17.74
CA LYS A 468 8.91 8.29 -17.94
C LYS A 468 8.14 9.44 -18.58
N ASN A 469 7.09 9.12 -19.32
CA ASN A 469 6.25 10.08 -20.03
C ASN A 469 5.13 10.65 -19.15
N ILE A 470 4.87 10.09 -17.96
CA ILE A 470 3.94 10.67 -16.98
C ILE A 470 4.57 11.94 -16.42
N PHE A 471 4.08 13.08 -16.89
CA PHE A 471 4.55 14.40 -16.44
C PHE A 471 3.94 14.78 -15.09
N ALA A 472 2.63 14.64 -14.96
CA ALA A 472 1.89 14.95 -13.74
C ALA A 472 0.58 14.16 -13.65
N THR A 473 0.03 14.12 -12.43
CA THR A 473 -1.34 13.68 -12.15
C THR A 473 -2.05 14.77 -11.36
N THR A 474 -3.35 15.01 -11.60
CA THR A 474 -4.12 16.03 -10.90
C THR A 474 -5.59 15.69 -10.80
N ARG A 475 -6.23 16.03 -9.68
CA ARG A 475 -7.71 15.94 -9.52
C ARG A 475 -8.43 17.18 -10.07
N ASN A 476 -7.68 18.24 -10.42
CA ASN A 476 -8.22 19.43 -11.05
C ASN A 476 -8.29 19.26 -12.58
N ASN A 477 -9.16 20.01 -13.24
CA ASN A 477 -9.22 20.09 -14.70
C ASN A 477 -8.22 21.10 -15.29
N TYR A 478 -7.15 21.38 -14.57
CA TYR A 478 -6.02 22.23 -15.00
C TYR A 478 -4.73 21.81 -14.31
N LEU A 479 -3.60 22.21 -14.93
CA LEU A 479 -2.26 22.06 -14.37
C LEU A 479 -1.45 23.33 -14.62
N ASP A 480 -0.82 23.89 -13.58
CA ASP A 480 0.15 24.99 -13.70
C ASP A 480 1.47 24.43 -14.28
N ILE A 481 1.81 24.86 -15.49
CA ILE A 481 3.02 24.45 -16.20
C ILE A 481 4.01 25.61 -16.37
N THR A 482 3.80 26.73 -15.71
CA THR A 482 4.60 27.96 -15.83
C THR A 482 6.10 27.68 -15.70
N LYS A 483 6.51 27.11 -14.58
CA LYS A 483 7.93 26.82 -14.32
C LYS A 483 8.54 25.89 -15.37
N PHE A 484 7.74 24.93 -15.84
CA PHE A 484 8.20 23.99 -16.86
C PHE A 484 8.41 24.68 -18.20
N ILE A 485 7.46 25.51 -18.66
CA ILE A 485 7.56 26.25 -19.92
C ILE A 485 8.73 27.23 -19.89
N LEU A 486 8.89 28.01 -18.81
CA LEU A 486 10.00 28.96 -18.67
C LEU A 486 11.38 28.27 -18.76
N ASN A 487 11.50 27.05 -18.23
CA ASN A 487 12.75 26.29 -18.28
C ASN A 487 12.98 25.57 -19.63
N ASN A 488 11.98 25.52 -20.51
CA ASN A 488 12.01 24.75 -21.76
C ASN A 488 11.42 25.53 -22.95
N TYR A 489 11.42 26.86 -22.94
CA TYR A 489 10.75 27.72 -23.93
C TYR A 489 11.16 27.45 -25.37
N SER A 490 12.36 26.92 -25.63
CA SER A 490 12.87 26.61 -26.98
C SER A 490 12.52 25.20 -27.48
N LYS A 491 11.91 24.36 -26.62
CA LYS A 491 11.63 22.96 -26.97
C LYS A 491 10.18 22.80 -27.40
N LYS A 492 9.98 22.28 -28.61
CA LYS A 492 8.64 21.87 -29.07
C LYS A 492 8.24 20.56 -28.42
N MET A 493 7.06 20.50 -27.84
CA MET A 493 6.57 19.35 -27.07
C MET A 493 5.09 19.08 -27.36
N ILE A 494 4.68 17.84 -27.06
CA ILE A 494 3.29 17.43 -27.08
C ILE A 494 2.88 17.07 -25.64
N PHE A 495 1.77 17.65 -25.19
CA PHE A 495 1.10 17.18 -23.97
C PHE A 495 -0.12 16.35 -24.36
N ALA A 496 -0.32 15.22 -23.68
CA ALA A 496 -1.54 14.43 -23.79
C ALA A 496 -2.20 14.33 -22.42
N VAL A 497 -3.53 14.33 -22.38
CA VAL A 497 -4.29 14.22 -21.14
C VAL A 497 -5.30 13.08 -21.27
N SER A 498 -5.27 12.15 -20.31
CA SER A 498 -6.24 11.08 -20.10
C SER A 498 -6.96 11.24 -18.76
N SER A 499 -8.04 10.52 -18.55
CA SER A 499 -8.79 10.48 -17.28
C SER A 499 -8.67 9.11 -16.63
N VAL A 500 -8.77 9.05 -15.29
CA VAL A 500 -8.78 7.82 -14.50
C VAL A 500 -9.98 7.85 -13.56
N ASN A 501 -10.74 6.77 -13.53
CA ASN A 501 -11.89 6.62 -12.64
C ASN A 501 -11.50 6.08 -11.26
N ARG A 502 -12.49 5.97 -10.35
CA ARG A 502 -12.28 5.46 -8.98
C ARG A 502 -11.95 3.96 -8.91
N TYR A 503 -12.07 3.24 -10.02
CA TYR A 503 -11.62 1.85 -10.14
C TYR A 503 -10.16 1.73 -10.64
N ASN A 504 -9.43 2.86 -10.74
CA ASN A 504 -8.06 2.95 -11.27
C ASN A 504 -7.96 2.52 -12.75
N VAL A 505 -9.04 2.67 -13.51
CA VAL A 505 -9.08 2.41 -14.96
C VAL A 505 -8.86 3.72 -15.70
N GLU A 506 -7.90 3.74 -16.61
CA GLU A 506 -7.60 4.89 -17.48
C GLU A 506 -8.52 4.89 -18.72
N SER A 507 -8.84 6.07 -19.24
CA SER A 507 -9.54 6.21 -20.52
C SER A 507 -8.72 5.64 -21.67
N GLU A 508 -9.37 4.94 -22.60
CA GLU A 508 -8.71 4.41 -23.80
C GLU A 508 -8.12 5.51 -24.67
N LYS A 509 -8.81 6.64 -24.73
CA LYS A 509 -8.41 7.80 -25.53
C LYS A 509 -7.89 8.92 -24.65
N TYR A 510 -7.06 9.75 -25.26
CA TYR A 510 -6.51 10.96 -24.69
C TYR A 510 -6.65 12.12 -25.69
N ILE A 511 -6.56 13.35 -25.20
CA ILE A 511 -6.51 14.54 -26.03
C ILE A 511 -5.12 15.17 -25.99
N THR A 512 -4.70 15.80 -27.08
CA THR A 512 -3.35 16.35 -27.21
C THR A 512 -3.34 17.83 -27.53
N ILE A 513 -2.23 18.49 -27.18
CA ILE A 513 -1.90 19.85 -27.61
C ILE A 513 -0.39 19.96 -27.85
N GLU A 514 0.00 20.64 -28.94
CA GLU A 514 1.39 20.97 -29.22
C GLU A 514 1.74 22.33 -28.62
N TYR A 515 3.00 22.42 -28.13
CA TYR A 515 3.63 23.64 -27.67
C TYR A 515 4.91 23.90 -28.45
#